data_91a509e976ec597348396d87f47e32f0
#
_entry.id   91a509e976ec597348396d87f47e32f0
#
_cell.length_a   1.000
_cell.length_b   1.000
_cell.length_c   1.000
_cell.angle_alpha   90.00
_cell.angle_beta   90.00
_cell.angle_gamma   90.00
#
_symmetry.space_group_name_H-M   'P 1'
#
loop_
_entity.id
_entity.type
_entity.pdbx_description
1 polymer ?
#
loop_
_entity_poly.entity_id
_entity_poly.type
_entity_poly.pdbx_seq_one_letter_code
_entity_poly.pdbx_strand_id
1 'polypeptide(L)'
;MEWIARWRKRLRVLLRREEVDRELEEEFAFHLEMETRANLRAGMSPEAARRQAVLTFGGRERFREEVRDARWLAPVIGMTPDVKLALRMLAKHPALSLTSALGMAVGVAIATAFFSFMAFYYSAPPLDEGDRIVALDYLEAGGDDCFCTTLFDLESWRSQQSVRQLSAFRDADRYLRVPGGTAGGVRVAEMTASGFDVARVQPLLGRPLLASDETEGAPAVLVIGHDEWRRNFGADRGVVGREVRIGGTPYTVVGVMPEGFRFPYNHGYWTALRSGRALAAPGEGPRVTIFGRLAPGVHRSAAEAELRIVGTRLAREFPAPYASFRPIVKPYVQVVLDVHQYPAWIVWTMQVFAALVLAAVSVTVAALVYARTASRQAE
;
A
#
# COMPACT_ATOMS: atom_id res chain seq x y z
N MET A 1 -12.11 -25.58 8.58
CA MET A 1 -12.83 -25.78 9.86
C MET A 1 -12.02 -26.56 10.92
N GLU A 2 -11.11 -27.44 10.55
CA GLU A 2 -10.28 -28.23 11.50
C GLU A 2 -9.26 -27.39 12.30
N TRP A 3 -8.79 -26.27 11.77
CA TRP A 3 -7.82 -25.39 12.45
C TRP A 3 -8.45 -24.67 13.66
N ILE A 4 -9.69 -24.20 13.53
CA ILE A 4 -10.46 -23.55 14.63
C ILE A 4 -10.77 -24.56 15.74
N ALA A 5 -11.08 -25.81 15.40
CA ALA A 5 -11.32 -26.87 16.39
C ALA A 5 -10.05 -27.21 17.17
N ARG A 6 -8.89 -27.24 16.51
CA ARG A 6 -7.57 -27.40 17.13
C ARG A 6 -7.20 -26.27 18.08
N TRP A 7 -7.51 -25.01 17.69
CA TRP A 7 -7.29 -23.83 18.55
C TRP A 7 -8.22 -23.80 19.76
N ARG A 8 -9.50 -24.14 19.59
CA ARG A 8 -10.46 -24.21 20.71
C ARG A 8 -10.07 -25.30 21.72
N LYS A 9 -9.56 -26.45 21.26
CA LYS A 9 -9.06 -27.51 22.14
C LYS A 9 -7.82 -27.05 22.92
N ARG A 10 -6.92 -26.30 22.29
CA ARG A 10 -5.73 -25.69 22.93
C ARG A 10 -6.09 -24.63 23.98
N LEU A 11 -7.05 -23.76 23.66
CA LEU A 11 -7.53 -22.74 24.62
C LEU A 11 -8.22 -23.38 25.84
N ARG A 12 -8.97 -24.45 25.65
CA ARG A 12 -9.64 -25.16 26.75
C ARG A 12 -8.63 -25.74 27.74
N VAL A 13 -7.53 -26.31 27.26
CA VAL A 13 -6.45 -26.83 28.09
C VAL A 13 -5.76 -25.75 28.93
N LEU A 14 -5.64 -24.53 28.37
CA LEU A 14 -5.05 -23.38 29.06
C LEU A 14 -5.98 -22.75 30.12
N LEU A 15 -7.29 -22.75 29.86
CA LEU A 15 -8.29 -22.10 30.72
C LEU A 15 -8.84 -23.03 31.81
N ARG A 16 -8.77 -24.36 31.65
CA ARG A 16 -9.32 -25.34 32.57
C ARG A 16 -8.28 -26.36 33.05
N ARG A 17 -7.15 -25.87 33.52
CA ARG A 17 -6.02 -26.68 33.97
C ARG A 17 -6.40 -27.65 35.07
N GLU A 18 -7.26 -27.24 36.01
CA GLU A 18 -7.71 -28.07 37.14
C GLU A 18 -8.59 -29.25 36.69
N GLU A 19 -9.42 -29.09 35.66
CA GLU A 19 -10.19 -30.22 35.10
C GLU A 19 -9.30 -31.23 34.39
N VAL A 20 -8.32 -30.74 33.64
CA VAL A 20 -7.37 -31.63 32.91
C VAL A 20 -6.46 -32.36 33.87
N ASP A 21 -6.00 -31.74 34.95
CA ASP A 21 -5.18 -32.39 35.97
C ASP A 21 -6.01 -33.42 36.74
N ARG A 22 -7.29 -33.19 36.98
CA ARG A 22 -8.19 -34.15 37.61
C ARG A 22 -8.47 -35.35 36.69
N GLU A 23 -8.75 -35.13 35.40
CA GLU A 23 -8.94 -36.21 34.43
C GLU A 23 -7.68 -37.14 34.37
N LEU A 24 -6.49 -36.53 34.40
CA LEU A 24 -5.23 -37.25 34.43
C LEU A 24 -5.03 -38.07 35.72
N GLU A 25 -5.45 -37.53 36.86
CA GLU A 25 -5.40 -38.24 38.13
C GLU A 25 -6.37 -39.42 38.18
N GLU A 26 -7.55 -39.27 37.62
CA GLU A 26 -8.53 -40.36 37.50
C GLU A 26 -8.05 -41.47 36.55
N GLU A 27 -7.43 -41.11 35.43
CA GLU A 27 -6.87 -42.05 34.46
C GLU A 27 -5.67 -42.83 35.06
N PHE A 28 -4.78 -42.13 35.78
CA PHE A 28 -3.67 -42.77 36.49
C PHE A 28 -4.16 -43.74 37.58
N ALA A 29 -5.14 -43.31 38.37
CA ALA A 29 -5.72 -44.14 39.41
C ALA A 29 -6.36 -45.42 38.82
N PHE A 30 -7.08 -45.29 37.70
CA PHE A 30 -7.69 -46.40 36.99
C PHE A 30 -6.67 -47.43 36.50
N HIS A 31 -5.59 -46.95 35.84
CA HIS A 31 -4.54 -47.84 35.35
C HIS A 31 -3.75 -48.53 36.49
N LEU A 32 -3.48 -47.81 37.58
CA LEU A 32 -2.81 -48.39 38.77
C LEU A 32 -3.68 -49.44 39.41
N GLU A 33 -4.99 -49.25 39.50
CA GLU A 33 -5.91 -50.25 40.05
C GLU A 33 -6.00 -51.50 39.15
N MET A 34 -6.03 -51.32 37.84
CA MET A 34 -6.06 -52.39 36.85
C MET A 34 -4.82 -53.29 36.95
N GLU A 35 -3.63 -52.66 37.02
CA GLU A 35 -2.35 -53.36 37.18
C GLU A 35 -2.24 -54.03 38.54
N THR A 36 -2.70 -53.38 39.60
CA THR A 36 -2.76 -54.03 40.95
C THR A 36 -3.63 -55.23 40.94
N ARG A 37 -4.80 -55.21 40.29
CA ARG A 37 -5.68 -56.40 40.14
C ARG A 37 -5.05 -57.56 39.33
N ALA A 38 -4.27 -57.15 38.27
CA ALA A 38 -3.55 -58.15 37.48
C ALA A 38 -2.46 -58.89 38.34
N ASN A 39 -1.71 -58.12 39.12
CA ASN A 39 -0.69 -58.63 40.02
C ASN A 39 -1.29 -59.53 41.15
N LEU A 40 -2.46 -59.15 41.68
CA LEU A 40 -3.20 -59.99 42.64
C LEU A 40 -3.63 -61.35 42.05
N ARG A 41 -4.10 -61.38 40.78
CA ARG A 41 -4.45 -62.59 40.06
C ARG A 41 -3.24 -63.42 39.77
N ALA A 42 -2.04 -62.87 39.67
CA ALA A 42 -0.77 -63.55 39.53
C ALA A 42 -0.24 -64.18 40.86
N GLY A 43 -1.00 -64.01 41.95
CA GLY A 43 -0.68 -64.66 43.25
C GLY A 43 0.17 -63.80 44.21
N MET A 44 0.33 -62.50 43.91
CA MET A 44 1.06 -61.60 44.79
C MET A 44 0.22 -61.18 46.00
N SER A 45 0.88 -60.92 47.15
CA SER A 45 0.18 -60.26 48.26
C SER A 45 -0.31 -58.92 47.96
N PRO A 46 -1.38 -58.42 48.59
CA PRO A 46 -1.94 -57.06 48.30
C PRO A 46 -0.95 -55.91 48.34
N GLU A 47 -0.05 -55.94 49.30
CA GLU A 47 1.01 -54.95 49.44
C GLU A 47 2.07 -55.04 48.35
N ALA A 48 2.50 -56.26 48.00
CA ALA A 48 3.48 -56.54 46.94
C ALA A 48 2.90 -56.15 45.56
N ALA A 49 1.63 -56.51 45.30
CA ALA A 49 0.93 -56.20 44.06
C ALA A 49 0.82 -54.68 43.78
N ARG A 50 0.48 -53.92 44.81
CA ARG A 50 0.39 -52.46 44.71
C ARG A 50 1.77 -51.80 44.53
N ARG A 51 2.78 -52.26 45.24
CA ARG A 51 4.16 -51.77 45.13
C ARG A 51 4.73 -52.07 43.77
N GLN A 52 4.50 -53.28 43.22
CA GLN A 52 4.92 -53.63 41.88
C GLN A 52 4.22 -52.77 40.80
N ALA A 53 2.92 -52.56 40.93
CA ALA A 53 2.17 -51.67 39.99
C ALA A 53 2.73 -50.23 39.96
N VAL A 54 3.05 -49.64 41.13
CA VAL A 54 3.68 -48.31 41.22
C VAL A 54 5.07 -48.31 40.60
N LEU A 55 5.87 -49.37 40.77
CA LEU A 55 7.20 -49.47 40.17
C LEU A 55 7.14 -49.62 38.64
N THR A 56 6.17 -50.37 38.11
CA THR A 56 5.96 -50.57 36.66
C THR A 56 5.55 -49.29 35.97
N PHE A 57 4.70 -48.47 36.59
CA PHE A 57 4.29 -47.19 36.06
C PHE A 57 5.29 -46.05 36.30
N GLY A 58 6.36 -46.26 37.04
CA GLY A 58 7.42 -45.30 37.27
C GLY A 58 7.08 -44.10 38.18
N GLY A 59 6.00 -44.22 38.96
CA GLY A 59 5.55 -43.19 39.87
C GLY A 59 4.71 -42.06 39.25
N ARG A 60 3.95 -41.36 40.09
CA ARG A 60 2.99 -40.34 39.71
C ARG A 60 3.63 -39.14 38.95
N GLU A 61 4.84 -38.74 39.35
CA GLU A 61 5.54 -37.60 38.76
C GLU A 61 6.08 -37.95 37.37
N ARG A 62 6.57 -39.15 37.15
CA ARG A 62 7.08 -39.60 35.83
C ARG A 62 5.96 -39.72 34.80
N PHE A 63 4.81 -40.27 35.21
CA PHE A 63 3.63 -40.33 34.34
C PHE A 63 3.13 -38.92 33.94
N ARG A 64 3.11 -37.96 34.89
CA ARG A 64 2.78 -36.58 34.62
C ARG A 64 3.77 -35.90 33.65
N GLU A 65 5.06 -36.24 33.79
CA GLU A 65 6.11 -35.72 32.93
C GLU A 65 6.04 -36.27 31.51
N GLU A 66 5.85 -37.60 31.36
CA GLU A 66 5.69 -38.28 30.07
C GLU A 66 4.46 -37.77 29.29
N VAL A 67 3.32 -37.63 29.97
CA VAL A 67 2.10 -37.08 29.34
C VAL A 67 2.27 -35.59 28.98
N ARG A 68 3.04 -34.84 29.75
CA ARG A 68 3.35 -33.44 29.49
C ARG A 68 4.28 -33.27 28.29
N ASP A 69 5.27 -34.15 28.16
CA ASP A 69 6.24 -34.14 27.05
C ASP A 69 5.63 -34.67 25.74
N ALA A 70 4.73 -35.65 25.83
CA ALA A 70 3.98 -36.18 24.69
C ALA A 70 2.96 -35.14 24.11
N ARG A 71 2.54 -34.17 24.91
CA ARG A 71 1.68 -33.07 24.45
C ARG A 71 2.57 -31.93 23.92
N TRP A 72 2.50 -31.67 22.65
CA TRP A 72 3.20 -30.65 21.86
C TRP A 72 3.12 -29.22 22.44
N LEU A 73 2.73 -29.06 23.69
CA LEU A 73 2.60 -27.84 24.47
C LEU A 73 3.72 -27.68 25.51
N ALA A 74 4.65 -28.62 25.61
CA ALA A 74 5.75 -28.54 26.55
C ALA A 74 6.51 -27.20 26.52
N PRO A 75 6.86 -26.63 25.36
CA PRO A 75 7.52 -25.32 25.33
C PRO A 75 6.63 -24.15 25.82
N VAL A 76 5.31 -24.23 25.62
CA VAL A 76 4.36 -23.20 26.07
C VAL A 76 4.06 -23.34 27.56
N ILE A 77 4.03 -24.54 28.10
CA ILE A 77 3.82 -24.81 29.53
C ILE A 77 5.08 -24.48 30.35
N GLY A 78 6.27 -24.71 29.77
CA GLY A 78 7.53 -24.29 30.37
C GLY A 78 7.70 -22.75 30.44
N MET A 79 7.05 -21.99 29.56
CA MET A 79 7.00 -20.52 29.58
C MET A 79 5.96 -19.95 30.57
N THR A 80 5.08 -20.78 31.15
CA THR A 80 4.01 -20.29 32.03
C THR A 80 4.49 -19.52 33.26
N PRO A 81 5.61 -19.85 33.93
CA PRO A 81 6.11 -19.06 35.05
C PRO A 81 6.56 -17.67 34.59
N ASP A 82 7.28 -17.60 33.47
CA ASP A 82 7.80 -16.35 32.92
C ASP A 82 6.68 -15.46 32.36
N VAL A 83 5.70 -16.03 31.68
CA VAL A 83 4.51 -15.30 31.22
C VAL A 83 3.66 -14.81 32.39
N LYS A 84 3.48 -15.64 33.43
CA LYS A 84 2.74 -15.27 34.64
C LYS A 84 3.47 -14.17 35.43
N LEU A 85 4.79 -14.24 35.48
CA LEU A 85 5.63 -13.22 36.07
C LEU A 85 5.58 -11.91 35.27
N ALA A 86 5.66 -12.00 33.92
CA ALA A 86 5.56 -10.84 33.03
C ALA A 86 4.20 -10.15 33.18
N LEU A 87 3.09 -10.90 33.17
CA LEU A 87 1.75 -10.36 33.38
C LEU A 87 1.58 -9.70 34.75
N ARG A 88 2.15 -10.32 35.81
CA ARG A 88 2.13 -9.75 37.17
C ARG A 88 2.96 -8.47 37.26
N MET A 89 4.10 -8.40 36.56
CA MET A 89 4.92 -7.17 36.46
C MET A 89 4.20 -6.07 35.70
N LEU A 90 3.55 -6.40 34.59
CA LEU A 90 2.69 -5.47 33.82
C LEU A 90 1.57 -4.90 34.69
N ALA A 91 0.91 -5.73 35.51
CA ALA A 91 -0.15 -5.32 36.41
C ALA A 91 0.38 -4.51 37.64
N LYS A 92 1.59 -4.78 38.09
CA LYS A 92 2.20 -4.08 39.25
C LYS A 92 2.68 -2.67 38.90
N HIS A 93 3.06 -2.44 37.63
CA HIS A 93 3.55 -1.15 37.13
C HIS A 93 2.75 -0.69 35.89
N PRO A 94 1.44 -0.41 36.01
CA PRO A 94 0.57 -0.15 34.87
C PRO A 94 0.97 1.11 34.09
N ALA A 95 1.47 2.15 34.76
CA ALA A 95 1.91 3.37 34.11
C ALA A 95 3.10 3.14 33.17
N LEU A 96 4.13 2.39 33.65
CA LEU A 96 5.30 2.03 32.85
C LEU A 96 4.94 1.12 31.68
N SER A 97 4.07 0.14 31.91
CA SER A 97 3.60 -0.78 30.87
C SER A 97 2.79 -0.06 29.81
N LEU A 98 1.91 0.86 30.23
CA LEU A 98 1.07 1.64 29.32
C LEU A 98 1.91 2.62 28.48
N THR A 99 2.85 3.34 29.10
CA THR A 99 3.71 4.28 28.36
C THR A 99 4.61 3.55 27.36
N SER A 100 5.15 2.39 27.71
CA SER A 100 5.97 1.58 26.80
C SER A 100 5.13 1.00 25.67
N ALA A 101 3.93 0.48 25.95
CA ALA A 101 3.01 -0.04 24.95
C ALA A 101 2.53 1.07 24.00
N LEU A 102 2.21 2.26 24.55
CA LEU A 102 1.79 3.41 23.76
C LEU A 102 2.93 3.90 22.85
N GLY A 103 4.14 4.03 23.39
CA GLY A 103 5.33 4.41 22.63
C GLY A 103 5.61 3.44 21.49
N MET A 104 5.52 2.13 21.75
CA MET A 104 5.72 1.10 20.75
C MET A 104 4.59 1.14 19.68
N ALA A 105 3.32 1.30 20.08
CA ALA A 105 2.19 1.41 19.18
C ALA A 105 2.31 2.62 18.24
N VAL A 106 2.67 3.79 18.80
CA VAL A 106 2.91 5.01 18.00
C VAL A 106 4.09 4.81 17.05
N GLY A 107 5.20 4.24 17.53
CA GLY A 107 6.37 3.95 16.71
C GLY A 107 6.06 3.01 15.53
N VAL A 108 5.33 1.93 15.79
CA VAL A 108 4.90 0.99 14.74
C VAL A 108 3.95 1.66 13.76
N ALA A 109 2.98 2.45 14.25
CA ALA A 109 2.03 3.16 13.38
C ALA A 109 2.75 4.14 12.44
N ILE A 110 3.69 4.94 12.95
CA ILE A 110 4.48 5.90 12.16
C ILE A 110 5.36 5.15 11.15
N ALA A 111 6.06 4.10 11.58
CA ALA A 111 6.89 3.30 10.69
C ALA A 111 6.06 2.67 9.57
N THR A 112 4.91 2.09 9.90
CA THR A 112 4.00 1.46 8.91
C THR A 112 3.49 2.51 7.92
N ALA A 113 3.03 3.66 8.39
CA ALA A 113 2.58 4.75 7.52
C ALA A 113 3.69 5.23 6.58
N PHE A 114 4.92 5.37 7.12
CA PHE A 114 6.09 5.75 6.35
C PHE A 114 6.44 4.71 5.27
N PHE A 115 6.55 3.42 5.64
CA PHE A 115 6.85 2.37 4.66
C PHE A 115 5.75 2.23 3.60
N SER A 116 4.48 2.41 3.97
CA SER A 116 3.37 2.40 3.02
C SER A 116 3.47 3.58 2.05
N PHE A 117 3.82 4.77 2.54
CA PHE A 117 4.02 5.94 1.70
C PHE A 117 5.22 5.74 0.75
N MET A 118 6.34 5.21 1.24
CA MET A 118 7.51 4.90 0.42
C MET A 118 7.19 3.84 -0.63
N ALA A 119 6.49 2.77 -0.26
CA ALA A 119 6.06 1.74 -1.20
C ALA A 119 5.18 2.34 -2.32
N PHE A 120 4.28 3.26 -1.97
CA PHE A 120 3.47 3.98 -2.94
C PHE A 120 4.30 4.92 -3.83
N TYR A 121 5.24 5.70 -3.24
CA TYR A 121 6.10 6.66 -3.95
C TYR A 121 7.00 5.99 -5.00
N TYR A 122 7.48 4.77 -4.71
CA TYR A 122 8.30 4.00 -5.64
C TYR A 122 7.51 2.96 -6.44
N SER A 123 6.20 2.87 -6.26
CA SER A 123 5.38 1.93 -7.02
C SER A 123 5.21 2.40 -8.48
N ALA A 124 5.04 1.43 -9.36
CA ALA A 124 4.54 1.71 -10.70
C ALA A 124 3.02 1.98 -10.65
N PRO A 125 2.46 2.76 -11.60
CA PRO A 125 1.02 2.83 -11.76
C PRO A 125 0.41 1.42 -11.88
N PRO A 126 -0.78 1.17 -11.30
CA PRO A 126 -1.44 -0.15 -11.36
C PRO A 126 -2.06 -0.41 -12.75
N LEU A 127 -1.22 -0.38 -13.76
CA LEU A 127 -1.53 -0.56 -15.16
C LEU A 127 -0.62 -1.64 -15.75
N ASP A 128 -1.03 -2.20 -16.90
CA ASP A 128 -0.20 -3.14 -17.64
C ASP A 128 1.18 -2.55 -17.95
N GLU A 129 2.27 -3.27 -17.58
CA GLU A 129 3.65 -2.76 -17.65
C GLU A 129 3.79 -1.31 -17.13
N GLY A 130 3.17 -0.99 -15.99
CA GLY A 130 3.15 0.36 -15.43
C GLY A 130 4.53 0.92 -15.08
N ASP A 131 5.51 0.06 -14.83
CA ASP A 131 6.92 0.41 -14.61
C ASP A 131 7.59 1.08 -15.81
N ARG A 132 7.04 0.88 -17.03
CA ARG A 132 7.49 1.52 -18.25
C ARG A 132 6.83 2.90 -18.48
N ILE A 133 5.86 3.29 -17.66
CA ILE A 133 5.26 4.62 -17.77
C ILE A 133 6.18 5.61 -17.05
N VAL A 134 6.61 6.63 -17.79
CA VAL A 134 7.51 7.68 -17.35
C VAL A 134 6.90 9.04 -17.61
N ALA A 135 7.32 10.01 -16.83
CA ALA A 135 7.01 11.41 -17.08
C ALA A 135 8.29 12.13 -17.56
N LEU A 136 8.06 13.12 -18.39
CA LEU A 136 9.08 13.97 -18.96
C LEU A 136 8.89 15.38 -18.40
N ASP A 137 9.97 15.96 -17.88
CA ASP A 137 9.93 17.27 -17.26
C ASP A 137 11.26 18.00 -17.45
N TYR A 138 11.36 19.20 -16.94
CA TYR A 138 12.58 19.99 -16.90
C TYR A 138 13.13 20.11 -15.49
N LEU A 139 14.45 20.09 -15.37
CA LEU A 139 15.19 20.44 -14.18
C LEU A 139 15.79 21.84 -14.41
N GLU A 140 15.56 22.76 -13.49
CA GLU A 140 16.18 24.07 -13.51
C GLU A 140 17.67 24.01 -13.16
N ALA A 141 18.46 25.00 -13.56
CA ALA A 141 19.90 25.05 -13.28
C ALA A 141 20.25 25.01 -11.79
N GLY A 142 19.32 25.39 -10.90
CA GLY A 142 19.43 25.24 -9.44
C GLY A 142 19.21 23.83 -8.90
N GLY A 143 18.75 22.90 -9.71
CA GLY A 143 18.45 21.53 -9.33
C GLY A 143 17.00 21.31 -8.93
N ASP A 144 16.14 22.32 -8.98
CA ASP A 144 14.72 22.23 -8.69
C ASP A 144 13.91 21.77 -9.91
N ASP A 145 12.81 21.09 -9.65
CA ASP A 145 11.88 20.68 -10.69
C ASP A 145 11.06 21.86 -11.19
N CYS A 146 11.02 22.06 -12.49
CA CYS A 146 10.38 23.22 -13.07
C CYS A 146 8.85 23.10 -13.14
N PHE A 147 8.30 21.92 -13.41
CA PHE A 147 6.87 21.73 -13.75
C PHE A 147 6.36 22.76 -14.79
N CYS A 148 7.18 23.07 -15.76
CA CYS A 148 6.96 24.15 -16.71
C CYS A 148 6.71 23.65 -18.14
N THR A 149 6.56 22.35 -18.35
CA THR A 149 6.27 21.77 -19.65
C THR A 149 4.95 22.25 -20.22
N THR A 150 4.94 22.48 -21.52
CA THR A 150 3.82 22.98 -22.31
C THR A 150 3.45 22.03 -23.45
N LEU A 151 2.39 22.31 -24.18
CA LEU A 151 2.06 21.56 -25.38
C LEU A 151 3.10 21.71 -26.50
N PHE A 152 3.84 22.82 -26.53
CA PHE A 152 4.97 22.98 -27.44
C PHE A 152 6.06 21.95 -27.18
N ASP A 153 6.35 21.66 -25.90
CA ASP A 153 7.32 20.65 -25.50
C ASP A 153 6.85 19.25 -25.90
N LEU A 154 5.56 18.94 -25.70
CA LEU A 154 4.98 17.68 -26.14
C LEU A 154 5.23 17.44 -27.63
N GLU A 155 4.95 18.42 -28.49
CA GLU A 155 5.17 18.28 -29.93
C GLU A 155 6.65 18.19 -30.29
N SER A 156 7.49 19.00 -29.64
CA SER A 156 8.95 18.99 -29.86
C SER A 156 9.57 17.64 -29.48
N TRP A 157 9.05 17.01 -28.42
CA TRP A 157 9.55 15.72 -27.91
C TRP A 157 9.00 14.49 -28.65
N ARG A 158 8.01 14.65 -29.52
CA ARG A 158 7.50 13.55 -30.38
C ARG A 158 8.55 12.99 -31.34
N SER A 159 9.62 13.75 -31.61
CA SER A 159 10.71 13.30 -32.48
C SER A 159 11.60 12.22 -31.89
N GLN A 160 11.56 12.02 -30.55
CA GLN A 160 12.33 10.99 -29.87
C GLN A 160 11.62 9.61 -29.98
N GLN A 161 12.41 8.50 -29.94
CA GLN A 161 11.90 7.16 -30.16
C GLN A 161 11.89 6.28 -28.92
N SER A 162 12.62 6.68 -27.88
CA SER A 162 12.76 5.93 -26.64
C SER A 162 11.48 5.91 -25.80
N VAL A 163 10.62 6.93 -25.93
CA VAL A 163 9.30 6.99 -25.28
C VAL A 163 8.22 7.01 -26.34
N ARG A 164 7.36 6.04 -26.33
CA ARG A 164 6.26 5.91 -27.27
C ARG A 164 4.96 6.44 -26.67
N GLN A 165 4.00 6.77 -27.54
CA GLN A 165 2.67 7.19 -27.11
C GLN A 165 2.73 8.38 -26.13
N LEU A 166 3.55 9.40 -26.46
CA LEU A 166 3.60 10.62 -25.67
C LEU A 166 2.21 11.25 -25.54
N SER A 167 1.89 11.62 -24.33
CA SER A 167 0.62 12.19 -23.92
C SER A 167 0.85 13.32 -22.94
N ALA A 168 -0.14 14.19 -22.81
CA ALA A 168 -0.15 15.23 -21.79
C ALA A 168 -1.49 15.32 -21.10
N PHE A 169 -1.48 15.74 -19.85
CA PHE A 169 -2.69 16.12 -19.13
C PHE A 169 -2.45 17.34 -18.26
N ARG A 170 -3.53 17.99 -17.89
CA ARG A 170 -3.58 18.95 -16.80
C ARG A 170 -4.83 18.75 -15.96
N ASP A 171 -4.74 19.11 -14.71
CA ASP A 171 -5.87 19.14 -13.79
C ASP A 171 -6.72 20.39 -14.02
N ALA A 172 -8.02 20.21 -13.98
CA ALA A 172 -8.97 21.30 -14.02
C ALA A 172 -10.07 21.07 -12.98
N ASP A 173 -10.15 21.94 -11.99
CA ASP A 173 -11.27 21.94 -11.06
C ASP A 173 -12.47 22.60 -11.74
N ARG A 174 -13.57 21.89 -11.81
CA ARG A 174 -14.79 22.29 -12.50
C ARG A 174 -16.02 21.96 -11.66
N TYR A 175 -17.15 22.60 -11.98
CA TYR A 175 -18.44 22.25 -11.41
C TYR A 175 -19.23 21.39 -12.38
N LEU A 176 -19.53 20.16 -11.98
CA LEU A 176 -20.38 19.26 -12.72
C LEU A 176 -21.85 19.51 -12.35
N ARG A 177 -22.71 19.64 -13.35
CA ARG A 177 -24.16 19.64 -13.19
C ARG A 177 -24.76 18.53 -14.07
N VAL A 178 -25.35 17.55 -13.42
CA VAL A 178 -26.09 16.47 -14.09
C VAL A 178 -27.57 16.83 -14.09
N PRO A 179 -28.32 16.68 -15.19
CA PRO A 179 -29.76 16.89 -15.22
C PRO A 179 -30.46 16.00 -14.18
N GLY A 180 -31.25 16.63 -13.29
CA GLY A 180 -31.94 15.93 -12.18
C GLY A 180 -31.05 15.55 -11.00
N GLY A 181 -29.76 15.88 -10.99
CA GLY A 181 -28.81 15.60 -9.91
C GLY A 181 -28.30 16.84 -9.19
N THR A 182 -27.45 16.64 -8.19
CA THR A 182 -26.77 17.72 -7.46
C THR A 182 -25.59 18.27 -8.26
N ALA A 183 -25.38 19.58 -8.19
CA ALA A 183 -24.15 20.18 -8.71
C ALA A 183 -23.03 20.01 -7.66
N GLY A 184 -21.83 19.64 -8.10
CA GLY A 184 -20.69 19.48 -7.22
C GLY A 184 -19.37 19.81 -7.90
N GLY A 185 -18.36 20.21 -7.09
CA GLY A 185 -16.99 20.36 -7.56
C GLY A 185 -16.40 19.00 -7.95
N VAL A 186 -15.81 18.94 -9.13
CA VAL A 186 -15.16 17.74 -9.65
C VAL A 186 -13.79 18.08 -10.24
N ARG A 187 -12.84 17.17 -10.07
CA ARG A 187 -11.55 17.26 -10.75
C ARG A 187 -11.65 16.52 -12.07
N VAL A 188 -11.30 17.24 -13.13
CA VAL A 188 -11.34 16.74 -14.51
C VAL A 188 -9.91 16.67 -15.03
N ALA A 189 -9.51 15.55 -15.61
CA ALA A 189 -8.30 15.49 -16.41
C ALA A 189 -8.60 16.00 -17.82
N GLU A 190 -8.06 17.16 -18.18
CA GLU A 190 -7.97 17.55 -19.57
C GLU A 190 -6.75 16.84 -20.16
N MET A 191 -6.95 15.81 -20.98
CA MET A 191 -5.91 14.86 -21.40
C MET A 191 -5.95 14.63 -22.91
N THR A 192 -4.78 14.44 -23.51
CA THR A 192 -4.71 14.01 -24.91
C THR A 192 -5.23 12.57 -25.06
N ALA A 193 -5.80 12.24 -26.19
CA ALA A 193 -6.37 10.93 -26.49
C ALA A 193 -5.35 9.80 -26.31
N SER A 194 -4.09 10.04 -26.68
CA SER A 194 -2.97 9.11 -26.47
C SER A 194 -2.78 8.68 -25.04
N GLY A 195 -3.32 9.39 -24.04
CA GLY A 195 -3.25 8.99 -22.62
C GLY A 195 -3.96 7.67 -22.34
N PHE A 196 -5.03 7.36 -23.05
CA PHE A 196 -5.70 6.05 -22.94
C PHE A 196 -4.88 4.94 -23.60
N ASP A 197 -4.14 5.24 -24.68
CA ASP A 197 -3.21 4.30 -25.31
C ASP A 197 -2.02 3.98 -24.39
N VAL A 198 -1.51 4.98 -23.67
CA VAL A 198 -0.48 4.78 -22.63
C VAL A 198 -1.01 3.88 -21.52
N ALA A 199 -2.25 4.09 -21.08
CA ALA A 199 -2.89 3.28 -20.04
C ALA A 199 -3.22 1.86 -20.49
N ARG A 200 -3.43 1.62 -21.79
CA ARG A 200 -3.87 0.33 -22.39
C ARG A 200 -5.18 -0.20 -21.80
N VAL A 201 -6.05 0.68 -21.37
CA VAL A 201 -7.34 0.31 -20.78
C VAL A 201 -8.48 0.75 -21.69
N GLN A 202 -9.33 -0.19 -22.06
CA GLN A 202 -10.50 0.08 -22.89
C GLN A 202 -11.70 0.49 -22.04
N PRO A 203 -12.57 1.38 -22.52
CA PRO A 203 -13.81 1.71 -21.86
C PRO A 203 -14.73 0.51 -21.70
N LEU A 204 -15.49 0.47 -20.62
CA LEU A 204 -16.55 -0.50 -20.35
C LEU A 204 -17.75 -0.24 -21.28
N LEU A 205 -18.08 1.02 -21.55
CA LEU A 205 -19.16 1.45 -22.43
C LEU A 205 -18.63 2.58 -23.34
N GLY A 206 -19.11 2.61 -24.56
CA GLY A 206 -18.79 3.67 -25.52
C GLY A 206 -17.34 3.63 -26.02
N ARG A 207 -16.68 4.80 -26.07
CA ARG A 207 -15.34 4.96 -26.60
C ARG A 207 -14.46 5.86 -25.70
N PRO A 208 -13.11 5.78 -25.81
CA PRO A 208 -12.22 6.75 -25.18
C PRO A 208 -12.25 8.09 -25.93
N LEU A 209 -11.45 9.05 -25.50
CA LEU A 209 -11.15 10.23 -26.29
C LEU A 209 -10.40 9.87 -27.56
N LEU A 210 -10.65 10.59 -28.61
CA LEU A 210 -10.01 10.44 -29.92
C LEU A 210 -9.21 11.71 -30.25
N ALA A 211 -8.19 11.60 -31.10
CA ALA A 211 -7.42 12.73 -31.57
C ALA A 211 -8.30 13.81 -32.27
N SER A 212 -9.40 13.39 -32.88
CA SER A 212 -10.41 14.31 -33.45
C SER A 212 -11.11 15.17 -32.39
N ASP A 213 -11.23 14.70 -31.15
CA ASP A 213 -11.85 15.46 -30.05
C ASP A 213 -10.95 16.59 -29.54
N GLU A 214 -9.64 16.52 -29.82
CA GLU A 214 -8.63 17.53 -29.43
C GLU A 214 -8.64 18.76 -30.37
N THR A 215 -9.28 18.64 -31.53
CA THR A 215 -9.33 19.70 -32.54
C THR A 215 -10.13 20.89 -32.02
N GLU A 216 -9.65 22.09 -32.29
CA GLU A 216 -10.38 23.32 -31.97
C GLU A 216 -11.73 23.34 -32.69
N GLY A 217 -12.80 23.64 -31.96
CA GLY A 217 -14.17 23.61 -32.52
C GLY A 217 -14.84 22.22 -32.52
N ALA A 218 -14.14 21.13 -32.19
CA ALA A 218 -14.77 19.80 -32.04
C ALA A 218 -15.85 19.83 -30.93
N PRO A 219 -16.88 18.99 -31.00
CA PRO A 219 -17.86 18.83 -29.93
C PRO A 219 -17.17 18.56 -28.59
N ALA A 220 -17.69 19.13 -27.50
CA ALA A 220 -17.16 18.86 -26.17
C ALA A 220 -17.60 17.49 -25.71
N VAL A 221 -16.65 16.58 -25.45
CA VAL A 221 -16.90 15.21 -25.06
C VAL A 221 -16.33 14.90 -23.69
N LEU A 222 -16.98 13.96 -22.98
CA LEU A 222 -16.63 13.54 -21.63
C LEU A 222 -16.55 12.03 -21.55
N VAL A 223 -15.48 11.52 -20.98
CA VAL A 223 -15.37 10.14 -20.49
C VAL A 223 -15.53 10.17 -18.98
N ILE A 224 -16.29 9.25 -18.41
CA ILE A 224 -16.55 9.18 -16.96
C ILE A 224 -16.00 7.89 -16.37
N GLY A 225 -15.63 7.93 -15.11
CA GLY A 225 -15.19 6.78 -14.34
C GLY A 225 -16.37 5.90 -13.89
N HIS A 226 -16.08 4.64 -13.59
CA HIS A 226 -17.09 3.68 -13.14
C HIS A 226 -17.84 4.14 -11.88
N ASP A 227 -17.10 4.65 -10.88
CA ASP A 227 -17.71 5.09 -9.63
C ASP A 227 -18.59 6.32 -9.82
N GLU A 228 -18.18 7.25 -10.69
CA GLU A 228 -18.93 8.44 -11.09
C GLU A 228 -20.19 8.07 -11.85
N TRP A 229 -20.09 7.10 -12.76
CA TRP A 229 -21.22 6.55 -13.47
C TRP A 229 -22.26 5.90 -12.51
N ARG A 230 -21.80 5.14 -11.53
CA ARG A 230 -22.70 4.57 -10.53
C ARG A 230 -23.34 5.61 -9.63
N ARG A 231 -22.54 6.56 -9.12
CA ARG A 231 -23.02 7.57 -8.14
C ARG A 231 -23.94 8.61 -8.77
N ASN A 232 -23.56 9.13 -9.94
CA ASN A 232 -24.20 10.28 -10.53
C ASN A 232 -25.19 9.93 -11.64
N PHE A 233 -25.14 8.70 -12.17
CA PHE A 233 -25.97 8.25 -13.28
C PHE A 233 -26.69 6.91 -12.99
N GLY A 234 -26.64 6.40 -11.75
CA GLY A 234 -27.35 5.19 -11.34
C GLY A 234 -26.93 3.93 -12.10
N ALA A 235 -25.72 3.87 -12.64
CA ALA A 235 -25.23 2.78 -13.50
C ALA A 235 -26.09 2.55 -14.76
N ASP A 236 -26.75 3.59 -15.26
CA ASP A 236 -27.56 3.50 -16.47
C ASP A 236 -26.68 3.34 -17.70
N ARG A 237 -26.88 2.25 -18.44
CA ARG A 237 -26.15 1.98 -19.69
C ARG A 237 -26.45 2.97 -20.80
N GLY A 238 -27.58 3.66 -20.74
CA GLY A 238 -27.98 4.73 -21.66
C GLY A 238 -27.27 6.08 -21.39
N VAL A 239 -26.22 6.10 -20.54
CA VAL A 239 -25.46 7.32 -20.23
C VAL A 239 -24.67 7.85 -21.43
N VAL A 240 -24.21 6.96 -22.30
CA VAL A 240 -23.49 7.34 -23.54
C VAL A 240 -24.43 8.09 -24.46
N GLY A 241 -24.01 9.29 -24.90
CA GLY A 241 -24.81 10.22 -25.68
C GLY A 241 -25.57 11.26 -24.82
N ARG A 242 -25.62 11.11 -23.48
CA ARG A 242 -26.23 12.14 -22.61
C ARG A 242 -25.39 13.41 -22.54
N GLU A 243 -26.08 14.53 -22.47
CA GLU A 243 -25.46 15.82 -22.19
C GLU A 243 -25.37 16.10 -20.70
N VAL A 244 -24.21 16.56 -20.27
CA VAL A 244 -23.94 17.05 -18.92
C VAL A 244 -23.26 18.42 -19.02
N ARG A 245 -23.35 19.23 -17.96
CA ARG A 245 -22.67 20.54 -17.95
C ARG A 245 -21.50 20.55 -16.99
N ILE A 246 -20.32 20.92 -17.51
CA ILE A 246 -19.10 21.09 -16.73
C ILE A 246 -18.63 22.54 -16.89
N GLY A 247 -18.56 23.30 -15.77
CA GLY A 247 -18.17 24.70 -15.82
C GLY A 247 -19.09 25.57 -16.70
N GLY A 248 -20.37 25.18 -16.88
CA GLY A 248 -21.31 25.87 -17.75
C GLY A 248 -21.31 25.38 -19.19
N THR A 249 -20.27 24.72 -19.67
CA THR A 249 -20.16 24.15 -21.02
C THR A 249 -20.87 22.79 -21.11
N PRO A 250 -21.71 22.55 -22.14
CA PRO A 250 -22.30 21.25 -22.36
C PRO A 250 -21.26 20.27 -22.91
N TYR A 251 -21.23 19.06 -22.35
CA TYR A 251 -20.40 17.93 -22.76
C TYR A 251 -21.26 16.73 -23.04
N THR A 252 -20.97 16.00 -24.12
CA THR A 252 -21.60 14.72 -24.41
C THR A 252 -20.77 13.58 -23.77
N VAL A 253 -21.40 12.73 -22.95
CA VAL A 253 -20.74 11.54 -22.42
C VAL A 253 -20.50 10.56 -23.57
N VAL A 254 -19.23 10.22 -23.85
CA VAL A 254 -18.86 9.30 -24.95
C VAL A 254 -18.38 7.93 -24.47
N GLY A 255 -18.01 7.80 -23.20
CA GLY A 255 -17.54 6.54 -22.67
C GLY A 255 -17.57 6.46 -21.15
N VAL A 256 -17.51 5.22 -20.65
CA VAL A 256 -17.40 4.89 -19.24
C VAL A 256 -16.19 3.99 -19.05
N MET A 257 -15.25 4.38 -18.19
CA MET A 257 -14.08 3.57 -17.89
C MET A 257 -14.42 2.42 -16.93
N PRO A 258 -13.63 1.32 -16.93
CA PRO A 258 -13.85 0.20 -16.03
C PRO A 258 -13.58 0.58 -14.57
N GLU A 259 -14.04 -0.29 -13.66
CA GLU A 259 -13.84 -0.13 -12.22
C GLU A 259 -12.36 -0.03 -11.87
N GLY A 260 -12.03 0.88 -10.96
CA GLY A 260 -10.65 1.12 -10.51
C GLY A 260 -9.79 1.98 -11.45
N PHE A 261 -10.24 2.32 -12.65
CA PHE A 261 -9.49 3.21 -13.53
C PHE A 261 -9.52 4.66 -13.03
N ARG A 262 -8.36 5.19 -12.70
CA ARG A 262 -8.18 6.53 -12.12
C ARG A 262 -7.04 7.33 -12.78
N PHE A 263 -6.39 6.76 -13.78
CA PHE A 263 -5.27 7.38 -14.50
C PHE A 263 -5.72 8.67 -15.22
N PRO A 264 -4.93 9.73 -15.30
CA PRO A 264 -3.50 9.85 -14.96
C PRO A 264 -3.18 9.97 -13.46
N TYR A 265 -4.11 10.39 -12.62
CA TYR A 265 -3.95 10.40 -11.17
C TYR A 265 -5.24 9.89 -10.52
N ASN A 266 -5.88 10.61 -9.64
CA ASN A 266 -7.14 10.19 -9.00
C ASN A 266 -8.35 10.86 -9.69
N HIS A 267 -8.49 10.62 -10.99
CA HIS A 267 -9.55 11.23 -11.82
C HIS A 267 -10.73 10.30 -12.03
N GLY A 268 -11.89 10.91 -12.11
CA GLY A 268 -13.14 10.23 -12.47
C GLY A 268 -13.82 10.83 -13.69
N TYR A 269 -13.21 11.91 -14.27
CA TYR A 269 -13.72 12.60 -15.44
C TYR A 269 -12.56 12.99 -16.35
N TRP A 270 -12.70 12.74 -17.65
CA TRP A 270 -11.70 13.06 -18.67
C TRP A 270 -12.34 13.81 -19.83
N THR A 271 -11.71 14.91 -20.23
CA THR A 271 -12.06 15.69 -21.40
C THR A 271 -10.86 15.82 -22.31
N ALA A 272 -11.06 16.12 -23.58
CA ALA A 272 -9.96 16.31 -24.50
C ALA A 272 -9.17 17.58 -24.17
N LEU A 273 -7.84 17.43 -24.08
CA LEU A 273 -6.91 18.54 -23.98
C LEU A 273 -6.79 19.22 -25.35
N ARG A 274 -7.41 20.35 -25.50
CA ARG A 274 -7.43 21.07 -26.78
C ARG A 274 -6.23 21.97 -26.91
N SER A 275 -5.51 21.84 -27.98
CA SER A 275 -4.23 22.50 -28.19
C SER A 275 -4.36 23.98 -28.72
N GLY A 276 -5.48 24.35 -29.30
CA GLY A 276 -5.78 25.69 -29.74
C GLY A 276 -4.55 26.54 -30.09
N ARG A 277 -4.62 27.86 -29.82
CA ARG A 277 -3.48 28.80 -29.94
C ARG A 277 -2.29 28.46 -29.02
N ALA A 278 -2.40 27.53 -28.09
CA ALA A 278 -1.36 27.19 -27.10
C ALA A 278 -0.12 26.54 -27.70
N LEU A 279 -0.17 26.06 -28.96
CA LEU A 279 1.02 25.55 -29.68
C LEU A 279 1.89 26.66 -30.28
N ALA A 280 1.49 27.93 -30.16
CA ALA A 280 2.03 29.00 -30.97
C ALA A 280 3.42 29.49 -30.59
N ALA A 281 3.86 29.37 -29.33
CA ALA A 281 5.16 29.89 -28.91
C ALA A 281 5.87 29.00 -27.89
N PRO A 282 7.20 28.83 -28.01
CA PRO A 282 8.04 28.09 -27.05
C PRO A 282 7.94 28.66 -25.64
N GLY A 283 7.67 27.82 -24.65
CA GLY A 283 7.55 28.19 -23.23
C GLY A 283 6.24 28.93 -22.89
N GLU A 284 5.36 29.16 -23.84
CA GLU A 284 4.06 29.80 -23.60
C GLU A 284 2.91 28.79 -23.59
N GLY A 285 1.80 29.15 -22.97
CA GLY A 285 0.60 28.35 -22.91
C GLY A 285 0.37 27.70 -21.54
N PRO A 286 -0.70 26.89 -21.43
CA PRO A 286 -1.00 26.22 -20.19
C PRO A 286 0.05 25.13 -19.89
N ARG A 287 0.43 25.05 -18.63
CA ARG A 287 1.32 23.97 -18.16
C ARG A 287 0.59 22.64 -18.18
N VAL A 288 1.30 21.60 -18.59
CA VAL A 288 0.81 20.25 -18.72
C VAL A 288 1.84 19.27 -18.12
N THR A 289 1.39 18.14 -17.63
CA THR A 289 2.27 17.02 -17.30
C THR A 289 2.41 16.12 -18.52
N ILE A 290 3.64 15.97 -19.04
CA ILE A 290 3.93 15.13 -20.18
C ILE A 290 4.37 13.76 -19.69
N PHE A 291 3.79 12.73 -20.25
CA PHE A 291 4.09 11.33 -19.91
C PHE A 291 4.01 10.44 -21.15
N GLY A 292 4.57 9.24 -21.01
CA GLY A 292 4.53 8.26 -22.09
C GLY A 292 5.06 6.91 -21.63
N ARG A 293 5.16 5.98 -22.55
CA ARG A 293 5.63 4.63 -22.27
C ARG A 293 6.99 4.39 -22.91
N LEU A 294 7.97 3.95 -22.12
CA LEU A 294 9.29 3.53 -22.65
C LEU A 294 9.12 2.44 -23.72
N ALA A 295 9.89 2.55 -24.79
CA ALA A 295 9.95 1.50 -25.80
C ALA A 295 10.42 0.17 -25.19
N PRO A 296 10.04 -1.00 -25.74
CA PRO A 296 10.49 -2.28 -25.22
C PRO A 296 12.00 -2.37 -25.14
N GLY A 297 12.54 -2.79 -23.99
CA GLY A 297 13.98 -2.92 -23.75
C GLY A 297 14.74 -1.62 -23.55
N VAL A 298 14.08 -0.46 -23.59
CA VAL A 298 14.73 0.84 -23.37
C VAL A 298 14.71 1.18 -21.88
N HIS A 299 15.88 1.49 -21.34
CA HIS A 299 16.02 2.00 -19.98
C HIS A 299 15.78 3.52 -19.92
N ARG A 300 15.30 4.00 -18.77
CA ARG A 300 15.02 5.42 -18.53
C ARG A 300 16.22 6.32 -18.84
N SER A 301 17.45 5.89 -18.49
CA SER A 301 18.68 6.64 -18.76
C SER A 301 18.95 6.85 -20.26
N ALA A 302 18.60 5.89 -21.09
CA ALA A 302 18.70 6.01 -22.54
C ALA A 302 17.67 7.02 -23.10
N ALA A 303 16.44 6.94 -22.60
CA ALA A 303 15.41 7.91 -22.97
C ALA A 303 15.79 9.34 -22.54
N GLU A 304 16.37 9.51 -21.36
CA GLU A 304 16.87 10.80 -20.87
C GLU A 304 18.02 11.32 -21.73
N ALA A 305 18.94 10.45 -22.17
CA ALA A 305 20.04 10.87 -23.06
C ALA A 305 19.50 11.36 -24.41
N GLU A 306 18.51 10.67 -24.99
CA GLU A 306 17.88 11.10 -26.23
C GLU A 306 17.13 12.42 -26.06
N LEU A 307 16.38 12.56 -24.96
CA LEU A 307 15.62 13.77 -24.66
C LEU A 307 16.54 14.99 -24.45
N ARG A 308 17.73 14.79 -23.86
CA ARG A 308 18.74 15.86 -23.74
C ARG A 308 19.22 16.39 -25.09
N ILE A 309 19.32 15.54 -26.12
CA ILE A 309 19.68 15.99 -27.47
C ILE A 309 18.61 16.95 -27.99
N VAL A 310 17.34 16.59 -27.83
CA VAL A 310 16.21 17.45 -28.21
C VAL A 310 16.23 18.77 -27.41
N GLY A 311 16.43 18.68 -26.09
CA GLY A 311 16.52 19.87 -25.22
C GLY A 311 17.67 20.79 -25.57
N THR A 312 18.85 20.24 -25.93
CA THR A 312 19.99 21.04 -26.39
C THR A 312 19.68 21.78 -27.69
N ARG A 313 18.95 21.15 -28.60
CA ARG A 313 18.47 21.80 -29.84
C ARG A 313 17.52 22.96 -29.52
N LEU A 314 16.51 22.71 -28.67
CA LEU A 314 15.54 23.73 -28.24
C LEU A 314 16.21 24.92 -27.54
N ALA A 315 17.18 24.67 -26.65
CA ALA A 315 17.92 25.71 -25.96
C ALA A 315 18.77 26.57 -26.89
N ARG A 316 19.25 26.02 -28.03
CA ARG A 316 19.95 26.80 -29.07
C ARG A 316 19.00 27.61 -29.92
N GLU A 317 17.86 27.04 -30.28
CA GLU A 317 16.85 27.65 -31.13
C GLU A 317 16.03 28.71 -30.39
N PHE A 318 15.72 28.45 -29.11
CA PHE A 318 14.90 29.30 -28.23
C PHE A 318 15.60 29.51 -26.89
N PRO A 319 16.68 30.34 -26.81
CA PRO A 319 17.45 30.49 -25.58
C PRO A 319 16.65 31.03 -24.40
N ALA A 320 15.79 32.03 -24.65
CA ALA A 320 15.06 32.71 -23.59
C ALA A 320 14.21 31.77 -22.72
N PRO A 321 13.37 30.84 -23.27
CA PRO A 321 12.61 29.94 -22.46
C PRO A 321 13.38 28.67 -21.99
N TYR A 322 14.51 28.26 -22.66
CA TYR A 322 15.11 26.96 -22.42
C TYR A 322 16.57 26.94 -21.96
N ALA A 323 17.28 28.08 -21.92
CA ALA A 323 18.71 28.08 -21.60
C ALA A 323 19.06 27.58 -20.21
N SER A 324 18.17 27.79 -19.24
CA SER A 324 18.36 27.34 -17.84
C SER A 324 17.75 25.97 -17.52
N PHE A 325 17.12 25.32 -18.50
CA PHE A 325 16.40 24.07 -18.27
C PHE A 325 17.08 22.88 -18.93
N ARG A 326 17.12 21.77 -18.20
CA ARG A 326 17.60 20.49 -18.68
C ARG A 326 16.45 19.46 -18.64
N PRO A 327 16.06 18.88 -19.77
CA PRO A 327 15.03 17.86 -19.77
C PRO A 327 15.49 16.59 -19.05
N ILE A 328 14.58 15.99 -18.30
CA ILE A 328 14.78 14.78 -17.50
C ILE A 328 13.63 13.81 -17.69
N VAL A 329 13.89 12.54 -17.43
CA VAL A 329 12.88 11.47 -17.43
C VAL A 329 12.74 10.92 -16.02
N LYS A 330 11.55 11.00 -15.45
CA LYS A 330 11.23 10.56 -14.09
C LYS A 330 10.29 9.35 -14.06
N PRO A 331 10.31 8.54 -13.00
CA PRO A 331 9.20 7.64 -12.73
C PRO A 331 7.89 8.42 -12.67
N TYR A 332 6.86 7.91 -13.32
CA TYR A 332 5.58 8.62 -13.44
C TYR A 332 4.97 9.05 -12.10
N VAL A 333 4.97 8.13 -11.12
CA VAL A 333 4.37 8.40 -9.79
C VAL A 333 5.06 9.56 -9.08
N GLN A 334 6.36 9.73 -9.25
CA GLN A 334 7.10 10.84 -8.64
C GLN A 334 6.59 12.20 -9.13
N VAL A 335 6.42 12.35 -10.44
CA VAL A 335 5.93 13.62 -11.01
C VAL A 335 4.48 13.90 -10.61
N VAL A 336 3.66 12.88 -10.57
CA VAL A 336 2.26 13.02 -10.11
C VAL A 336 2.19 13.46 -8.65
N LEU A 337 3.07 12.95 -7.79
CA LEU A 337 3.16 13.37 -6.38
C LEU A 337 3.75 14.78 -6.25
N ASP A 338 4.77 15.11 -7.04
CA ASP A 338 5.43 16.41 -7.00
C ASP A 338 4.48 17.54 -7.45
N VAL A 339 3.69 17.34 -8.52
CA VAL A 339 2.63 18.26 -8.95
C VAL A 339 1.59 18.53 -7.85
N HIS A 340 1.38 17.54 -6.95
CA HIS A 340 0.45 17.68 -5.84
C HIS A 340 1.10 18.15 -4.52
N GLN A 341 2.24 18.83 -4.58
CA GLN A 341 2.87 19.54 -3.44
C GLN A 341 3.54 18.64 -2.37
N TYR A 342 4.07 17.50 -2.76
CA TYR A 342 4.95 16.74 -1.86
C TYR A 342 6.42 16.89 -2.27
N PRO A 343 7.09 18.02 -1.94
CA PRO A 343 8.48 18.22 -2.31
C PRO A 343 9.39 17.17 -1.65
N ALA A 344 10.49 16.84 -2.32
CA ALA A 344 11.40 15.76 -1.90
C ALA A 344 11.89 15.91 -0.46
N TRP A 345 11.99 17.13 0.07
CA TRP A 345 12.39 17.37 1.46
C TRP A 345 11.38 16.84 2.48
N ILE A 346 10.07 16.77 2.16
CA ILE A 346 9.06 16.16 3.03
C ILE A 346 9.36 14.67 3.19
N VAL A 347 9.72 14.00 2.10
CA VAL A 347 10.10 12.58 2.12
C VAL A 347 11.31 12.37 3.03
N TRP A 348 12.34 13.21 2.91
CA TRP A 348 13.53 13.17 3.75
C TRP A 348 13.23 13.44 5.23
N THR A 349 12.43 14.45 5.53
CA THR A 349 12.04 14.75 6.92
C THR A 349 11.23 13.63 7.55
N MET A 350 10.34 12.99 6.80
CA MET A 350 9.60 11.81 7.27
C MET A 350 10.54 10.62 7.53
N GLN A 351 11.59 10.41 6.70
CA GLN A 351 12.58 9.36 6.93
C GLN A 351 13.37 9.57 8.23
N VAL A 352 13.85 10.78 8.42
CA VAL A 352 14.60 11.16 9.64
C VAL A 352 13.70 10.99 10.86
N PHE A 353 12.46 11.46 10.79
CA PHE A 353 11.51 11.34 11.89
C PHE A 353 11.17 9.88 12.21
N ALA A 354 10.91 9.03 11.21
CA ALA A 354 10.67 7.61 11.43
C ALA A 354 11.88 6.89 12.04
N ALA A 355 13.10 7.22 11.61
CA ALA A 355 14.33 6.69 12.17
C ALA A 355 14.52 7.12 13.64
N LEU A 356 14.24 8.38 13.98
CA LEU A 356 14.30 8.89 15.35
C LEU A 356 13.28 8.19 16.26
N VAL A 357 12.06 7.98 15.80
CA VAL A 357 11.04 7.26 16.56
C VAL A 357 11.46 5.81 16.80
N LEU A 358 11.98 5.11 15.78
CA LEU A 358 12.50 3.75 15.94
C LEU A 358 13.68 3.70 16.92
N ALA A 359 14.59 4.65 16.85
CA ALA A 359 15.70 4.76 17.80
C ALA A 359 15.19 4.99 19.23
N ALA A 360 14.23 5.90 19.43
CA ALA A 360 13.66 6.18 20.75
C ALA A 360 12.95 4.94 21.33
N VAL A 361 12.20 4.19 20.52
CA VAL A 361 11.57 2.93 20.93
C VAL A 361 12.63 1.89 21.30
N SER A 362 13.69 1.76 20.50
CA SER A 362 14.80 0.83 20.76
C SER A 362 15.52 1.15 22.06
N VAL A 363 15.81 2.42 22.31
CA VAL A 363 16.43 2.88 23.57
C VAL A 363 15.52 2.61 24.78
N THR A 364 14.22 2.84 24.65
CA THR A 364 13.25 2.57 25.72
C THR A 364 13.22 1.08 26.07
N VAL A 365 13.18 0.19 25.05
CA VAL A 365 13.23 -1.26 25.25
C VAL A 365 14.56 -1.69 25.88
N ALA A 366 15.69 -1.17 25.39
CA ALA A 366 17.01 -1.47 25.94
C ALA A 366 17.13 -1.04 27.41
N ALA A 367 16.65 0.16 27.75
CA ALA A 367 16.65 0.67 29.12
C ALA A 367 15.81 -0.19 30.06
N LEU A 368 14.63 -0.67 29.62
CA LEU A 368 13.78 -1.57 30.38
C LEU A 368 14.45 -2.94 30.61
N VAL A 369 15.10 -3.49 29.60
CA VAL A 369 15.85 -4.75 29.71
C VAL A 369 17.04 -4.57 30.66
N TYR A 370 17.78 -3.49 30.53
CA TYR A 370 18.92 -3.19 31.41
C TYR A 370 18.48 -3.00 32.88
N ALA A 371 17.44 -2.22 33.15
CA ALA A 371 16.90 -2.04 34.49
C ALA A 371 16.47 -3.38 35.13
N ARG A 372 15.93 -4.29 34.34
CA ARG A 372 15.53 -5.62 34.80
C ARG A 372 16.73 -6.52 35.12
N THR A 373 17.79 -6.47 34.31
CA THR A 373 19.02 -7.23 34.59
C THR A 373 19.78 -6.72 35.78
N ALA A 374 19.85 -5.40 35.95
CA ALA A 374 20.50 -4.77 37.11
C ALA A 374 19.78 -5.10 38.43
N SER A 375 18.43 -5.12 38.44
CA SER A 375 17.67 -5.48 39.65
C SER A 375 17.82 -6.95 40.04
N ARG A 376 18.09 -7.87 39.08
CA ARG A 376 18.36 -9.29 39.38
C ARG A 376 19.77 -9.56 39.91
N GLN A 377 20.72 -8.67 39.67
CA GLN A 377 22.09 -8.80 40.24
C GLN A 377 22.22 -8.25 41.68
N ALA A 378 21.22 -7.50 42.13
CA ALA A 378 21.16 -6.94 43.47
C ALA A 378 20.36 -7.82 44.47
N GLU A 379 19.73 -8.88 44.05
CA GLU A 379 19.10 -9.96 44.84
C GLU A 379 20.04 -11.17 44.96
#